data_9c45a192006fa08517e5c94c69607cdf
#
_entry.id   9c45a192006fa08517e5c94c69607cdf
#
_cell.length_a   1.000
_cell.length_b   1.000
_cell.length_c   1.000
_cell.angle_alpha   90.00
_cell.angle_beta   90.00
_cell.angle_gamma   90.00
#
_symmetry.space_group_name_H-M   'P 1'
#
loop_
_entity.id
_entity.type
_entity.pdbx_description
1 polymer ?
#
loop_
_entity_poly.entity_id
_entity_poly.type
_entity_poly.pdbx_seq_one_letter_code
_entity_poly.pdbx_strand_id
1 'polypeptide(L)'
;MSRFDGRPADLISSRRNPLVHQVRALQQPRGRREQGLLLLEGTHLLQECRRLGLPLDRLIATTRWQEQHPTLLGSEPLQPVSPEVLQAMASTDSPDGVISLLPHPAPGLQAPSWPQAKAP
;
A
#
# COMPACT_ATOMS: atom_id res chain seq x y z
N MET A 1 -17.54 8.26 11.10
CA MET A 1 -17.20 9.21 10.05
C MET A 1 -16.11 8.63 9.17
N SER A 2 -16.28 8.68 7.89
CA SER A 2 -15.31 8.12 6.98
C SER A 2 -14.14 9.08 6.82
N ARG A 3 -12.92 8.58 6.83
CA ARG A 3 -11.75 9.39 6.53
C ARG A 3 -11.70 9.77 5.05
N PHE A 4 -12.50 9.10 4.26
CA PHE A 4 -12.54 9.28 2.83
C PHE A 4 -13.91 9.85 2.52
N ASP A 5 -13.95 11.09 2.08
CA ASP A 5 -15.21 11.81 1.88
C ASP A 5 -15.77 11.67 0.47
N GLY A 6 -15.29 10.72 -0.29
CA GLY A 6 -15.79 10.46 -1.64
C GLY A 6 -15.14 11.29 -2.71
N ARG A 7 -14.28 12.23 -2.35
CA ARG A 7 -13.56 13.01 -3.33
C ARG A 7 -12.22 12.33 -3.65
N PRO A 8 -11.74 12.43 -4.89
CA PRO A 8 -10.44 11.86 -5.21
C PRO A 8 -9.37 12.56 -4.39
N ALA A 9 -8.41 11.81 -3.91
CA ALA A 9 -7.29 12.39 -3.21
C ALA A 9 -6.40 13.11 -4.21
N ASP A 10 -5.78 14.21 -3.77
CA ASP A 10 -4.87 14.96 -4.63
C ASP A 10 -3.57 14.18 -4.83
N LEU A 11 -2.98 14.32 -6.00
CA LEU A 11 -1.71 13.68 -6.30
C LEU A 11 -0.62 14.21 -5.37
N ILE A 12 0.14 13.31 -4.79
CA ILE A 12 1.30 13.68 -3.97
C ILE A 12 2.54 13.58 -4.84
N SER A 13 3.23 14.69 -5.01
CA SER A 13 4.42 14.74 -5.85
C SER A 13 5.69 15.15 -5.12
N SER A 14 5.59 15.43 -3.81
CA SER A 14 6.77 15.80 -3.03
C SER A 14 7.23 14.66 -2.15
N ARG A 15 8.50 14.30 -2.26
CA ARG A 15 9.08 13.28 -1.40
C ARG A 15 9.14 13.71 0.07
N ARG A 16 8.89 14.99 0.35
CA ARG A 16 8.86 15.49 1.72
C ARG A 16 7.47 15.37 2.35
N ASN A 17 6.49 14.91 1.60
CA ASN A 17 5.16 14.75 2.16
C ASN A 17 5.19 13.77 3.33
N PRO A 18 4.51 14.08 4.45
CA PRO A 18 4.53 13.19 5.61
C PRO A 18 4.12 11.75 5.31
N LEU A 19 3.29 11.53 4.30
CA LEU A 19 2.90 10.18 3.93
C LEU A 19 4.10 9.34 3.53
N VAL A 20 5.11 9.95 2.89
CA VAL A 20 6.31 9.21 2.51
C VAL A 20 6.98 8.64 3.75
N HIS A 21 7.12 9.44 4.80
CA HIS A 21 7.75 8.98 6.04
C HIS A 21 6.92 7.90 6.72
N GLN A 22 5.59 8.06 6.72
CA GLN A 22 4.71 7.09 7.33
C GLN A 22 4.81 5.74 6.63
N VAL A 23 4.82 5.74 5.30
CA VAL A 23 4.88 4.50 4.54
C VAL A 23 6.25 3.86 4.67
N ARG A 24 7.32 4.67 4.60
CA ARG A 24 8.68 4.12 4.76
C ARG A 24 8.85 3.44 6.11
N ALA A 25 8.22 3.94 7.15
CA ALA A 25 8.33 3.33 8.47
C ALA A 25 7.78 1.91 8.47
N LEU A 26 6.89 1.57 7.53
CA LEU A 26 6.33 0.23 7.43
C LEU A 26 7.33 -0.78 6.86
N GLN A 27 8.50 -0.32 6.37
CA GLN A 27 9.55 -1.23 5.96
C GLN A 27 10.22 -1.87 7.19
N GLN A 28 9.96 -1.35 8.40
CA GLN A 28 10.53 -1.86 9.62
C GLN A 28 9.46 -2.47 10.52
N PRO A 29 9.79 -3.53 11.28
CA PRO A 29 8.78 -4.16 12.16
C PRO A 29 8.17 -3.20 13.17
N ARG A 30 8.98 -2.28 13.71
CA ARG A 30 8.47 -1.32 14.69
C ARG A 30 7.39 -0.44 14.08
N GLY A 31 7.63 0.07 12.87
CA GLY A 31 6.64 0.92 12.22
C GLY A 31 5.34 0.17 11.95
N ARG A 32 5.45 -1.09 11.54
CA ARG A 32 4.27 -1.90 11.30
C ARG A 32 3.45 -2.07 12.57
N ARG A 33 4.12 -2.32 13.69
CA ARG A 33 3.41 -2.48 14.97
C ARG A 33 2.79 -1.17 15.43
N GLU A 34 3.53 -0.08 15.27
CA GLU A 34 3.03 1.24 15.73
C GLU A 34 1.84 1.71 14.92
N GLN A 35 1.85 1.45 13.63
CA GLN A 35 0.77 1.92 12.77
C GLN A 35 -0.33 0.89 12.56
N GLY A 36 -0.08 -0.35 12.92
CA GLY A 36 -1.05 -1.42 12.72
C GLY A 36 -1.27 -1.74 11.24
N LEU A 37 -0.23 -1.60 10.42
CA LEU A 37 -0.33 -1.80 8.99
C LEU A 37 0.83 -2.64 8.47
N LEU A 38 0.56 -3.37 7.40
CA LEU A 38 1.56 -4.09 6.63
C LEU A 38 1.66 -3.42 5.27
N LEU A 39 2.83 -3.49 4.67
CA LEU A 39 3.08 -2.92 3.36
C LEU A 39 3.44 -4.04 2.39
N LEU A 40 2.74 -4.11 1.27
CA LEU A 40 3.05 -5.04 0.20
C LEU A 40 3.34 -4.24 -1.06
N GLU A 41 4.45 -4.56 -1.72
CA GLU A 41 4.86 -3.83 -2.92
C GLU A 41 4.56 -4.65 -4.15
N GLY A 42 3.97 -4.01 -5.14
CA GLY A 42 3.88 -4.57 -6.47
C GLY A 42 2.53 -5.12 -6.85
N THR A 43 2.35 -5.25 -8.16
CA THR A 43 1.11 -5.69 -8.75
C THR A 43 0.79 -7.13 -8.37
N HIS A 44 1.80 -7.99 -8.36
CA HIS A 44 1.58 -9.42 -8.07
C HIS A 44 0.99 -9.62 -6.67
N LEU A 45 1.53 -8.93 -5.67
CA LEU A 45 1.01 -9.08 -4.30
C LEU A 45 -0.40 -8.52 -4.18
N LEU A 46 -0.70 -7.45 -4.91
CA LEU A 46 -2.07 -6.93 -4.91
C LEU A 46 -3.02 -7.95 -5.55
N GLN A 47 -2.60 -8.59 -6.64
CA GLN A 47 -3.42 -9.63 -7.26
C GLN A 47 -3.71 -10.74 -6.27
N GLU A 48 -2.71 -11.14 -5.46
CA GLU A 48 -2.91 -12.18 -4.45
C GLU A 48 -3.88 -11.71 -3.37
N CYS A 49 -3.80 -10.46 -2.96
CA CYS A 49 -4.75 -9.92 -1.99
C CYS A 49 -6.18 -10.00 -2.52
N ARG A 50 -6.37 -9.64 -3.80
CA ARG A 50 -7.70 -9.70 -4.40
C ARG A 50 -8.19 -11.14 -4.49
N ARG A 51 -7.30 -12.06 -4.87
CA ARG A 51 -7.66 -13.47 -4.98
C ARG A 51 -8.09 -14.05 -3.64
N LEU A 52 -7.42 -13.63 -2.57
CA LEU A 52 -7.70 -14.13 -1.23
C LEU A 52 -8.78 -13.35 -0.50
N GLY A 53 -9.27 -12.27 -1.10
CA GLY A 53 -10.30 -11.45 -0.46
C GLY A 53 -9.81 -10.68 0.77
N LEU A 54 -8.51 -10.35 0.80
CA LEU A 54 -7.96 -9.64 1.95
C LEU A 54 -8.36 -8.17 1.91
N PRO A 55 -8.74 -7.60 3.06
CA PRO A 55 -9.11 -6.19 3.09
C PRO A 55 -7.88 -5.31 2.99
N LEU A 56 -7.99 -4.23 2.24
CA LEU A 56 -6.93 -3.25 2.13
C LEU A 56 -7.32 -2.00 2.89
N ASP A 57 -6.37 -1.42 3.62
CA ASP A 57 -6.58 -0.15 4.28
C ASP A 57 -6.49 0.98 3.26
N ARG A 58 -5.56 0.87 2.32
CA ARG A 58 -5.30 1.92 1.33
C ARG A 58 -4.47 1.38 0.19
N LEU A 59 -4.68 1.94 -0.99
CA LEU A 59 -3.86 1.63 -2.14
C LEU A 59 -3.13 2.90 -2.53
N ILE A 60 -1.83 2.80 -2.80
CA ILE A 60 -1.01 3.92 -3.22
C ILE A 60 -0.46 3.57 -4.59
N ALA A 61 -0.71 4.40 -5.58
CA ALA A 61 -0.35 4.03 -6.95
C ALA A 61 -0.10 5.25 -7.81
N THR A 62 0.77 5.07 -8.82
CA THR A 62 0.96 6.12 -9.81
C THR A 62 -0.25 6.16 -10.74
N THR A 63 -0.46 7.29 -11.36
CA THR A 63 -1.56 7.44 -12.32
C THR A 63 -1.40 6.45 -13.47
N ARG A 64 -0.17 6.27 -13.96
CA ARG A 64 0.08 5.33 -15.04
C ARG A 64 -0.29 3.91 -14.65
N TRP A 65 0.08 3.48 -13.43
CA TRP A 65 -0.27 2.15 -12.98
C TRP A 65 -1.79 1.95 -12.94
N GLN A 66 -2.49 2.99 -12.46
CA GLN A 66 -3.96 2.93 -12.37
C GLN A 66 -4.58 2.75 -13.75
N GLU A 67 -4.06 3.45 -14.73
CA GLU A 67 -4.56 3.35 -16.10
C GLU A 67 -4.30 1.98 -16.71
N GLN A 68 -3.20 1.36 -16.34
CA GLN A 68 -2.83 0.05 -16.86
C GLN A 68 -3.53 -1.09 -16.14
N HIS A 69 -4.03 -0.87 -14.93
CA HIS A 69 -4.61 -1.93 -14.12
C HIS A 69 -5.95 -1.54 -13.49
N PRO A 70 -6.91 -1.07 -14.31
CA PRO A 70 -8.18 -0.62 -13.75
C PRO A 70 -8.95 -1.72 -13.04
N THR A 71 -8.77 -2.99 -13.43
CA THR A 71 -9.50 -4.07 -12.81
C THR A 71 -9.00 -4.43 -11.42
N LEU A 72 -7.83 -3.91 -11.04
CA LEU A 72 -7.28 -4.16 -9.71
C LEU A 72 -7.66 -3.10 -8.70
N LEU A 73 -8.30 -2.03 -9.13
CA LEU A 73 -8.79 -0.99 -8.23
C LEU A 73 -10.05 -1.49 -7.54
N GLY A 74 -10.17 -1.21 -6.26
CA GLY A 74 -11.32 -1.63 -5.48
C GLY A 74 -11.98 -0.44 -4.80
N SER A 75 -12.67 -0.69 -3.71
CA SER A 75 -13.39 0.36 -2.99
C SER A 75 -12.57 1.02 -1.89
N GLU A 76 -11.36 0.53 -1.62
CA GLU A 76 -10.51 1.14 -0.60
C GLU A 76 -10.03 2.51 -1.04
N PRO A 77 -9.65 3.37 -0.10
CA PRO A 77 -9.10 4.68 -0.47
C PRO A 77 -7.88 4.52 -1.36
N LEU A 78 -7.80 5.36 -2.38
CA LEU A 78 -6.70 5.34 -3.34
C LEU A 78 -5.95 6.66 -3.25
N GLN A 79 -4.64 6.58 -3.05
CA GLN A 79 -3.78 7.75 -3.01
C GLN A 79 -2.90 7.77 -4.25
N PRO A 80 -3.14 8.69 -5.18
CA PRO A 80 -2.25 8.81 -6.34
C PRO A 80 -0.96 9.51 -5.95
N VAL A 81 0.15 9.02 -6.48
CA VAL A 81 1.47 9.59 -6.18
C VAL A 81 2.28 9.67 -7.47
N SER A 82 3.27 10.55 -7.50
CA SER A 82 4.20 10.61 -8.62
C SER A 82 5.12 9.39 -8.58
N PRO A 83 5.74 9.03 -9.71
CA PRO A 83 6.72 7.92 -9.71
C PRO A 83 7.85 8.14 -8.71
N GLU A 84 8.31 9.38 -8.56
CA GLU A 84 9.38 9.69 -7.62
C GLU A 84 8.95 9.45 -6.17
N VAL A 85 7.71 9.80 -5.86
CA VAL A 85 7.19 9.58 -4.51
C VAL A 85 7.02 8.09 -4.24
N LEU A 86 6.52 7.33 -5.22
CA LEU A 86 6.38 5.90 -5.03
C LEU A 86 7.74 5.25 -4.81
N GLN A 87 8.75 5.65 -5.58
CA GLN A 87 10.08 5.11 -5.43
C GLN A 87 10.64 5.43 -4.05
N ALA A 88 10.36 6.62 -3.51
CA ALA A 88 10.82 7.00 -2.19
C ALA A 88 10.21 6.14 -1.08
N MET A 89 9.02 5.58 -1.32
CA MET A 89 8.36 4.71 -0.35
C MET A 89 8.79 3.26 -0.47
N ALA A 90 9.25 2.84 -1.65
CA ALA A 90 9.49 1.45 -1.96
C ALA A 90 10.84 0.97 -1.44
N SER A 91 10.98 -0.35 -1.31
CA SER A 91 12.24 -0.97 -0.91
C SER A 91 13.12 -1.32 -2.10
N THR A 92 12.60 -1.18 -3.32
CA THR A 92 13.34 -1.51 -4.53
C THR A 92 13.57 -0.26 -5.36
N ASP A 93 14.61 -0.27 -6.20
CA ASP A 93 14.91 0.85 -7.07
C ASP A 93 13.95 0.93 -8.25
N SER A 94 13.26 -0.14 -8.57
CA SER A 94 12.38 -0.18 -9.73
C SER A 94 11.01 -0.73 -9.34
N PRO A 95 10.25 0.02 -8.54
CA PRO A 95 8.92 -0.44 -8.16
C PRO A 95 7.99 -0.42 -9.36
N ASP A 96 6.99 -1.31 -9.36
CA ASP A 96 6.11 -1.39 -10.51
C ASP A 96 4.88 -0.50 -10.43
N GLY A 97 4.85 0.43 -9.49
CA GLY A 97 3.85 1.49 -9.52
C GLY A 97 2.75 1.40 -8.49
N VAL A 98 2.73 0.37 -7.64
CA VAL A 98 1.67 0.23 -6.64
C VAL A 98 2.19 -0.31 -5.31
N ILE A 99 1.62 0.21 -4.22
CA ILE A 99 1.88 -0.26 -2.87
C ILE A 99 0.52 -0.47 -2.22
N SER A 100 0.34 -1.61 -1.55
CA SER A 100 -0.89 -1.93 -0.84
C SER A 100 -0.63 -1.90 0.66
N LEU A 101 -1.51 -1.24 1.41
CA LEU A 101 -1.43 -1.21 2.86
C LEU A 101 -2.58 -2.02 3.43
N LEU A 102 -2.26 -2.96 4.30
CA LEU A 102 -3.25 -3.87 4.87
C LEU A 102 -3.20 -3.77 6.39
N PRO A 103 -4.32 -4.07 7.07
CA PRO A 103 -4.30 -4.12 8.53
C PRO A 103 -3.33 -5.19 9.01
N HIS A 104 -2.50 -4.83 9.99
CA HIS A 104 -1.59 -5.78 10.61
C HIS A 104 -2.41 -6.59 11.64
N PRO A 105 -2.28 -7.91 11.66
CA PRO A 105 -3.02 -8.70 12.63
C PRO A 105 -2.63 -8.31 14.06
N ALA A 106 -3.62 -8.29 14.95
CA ALA A 106 -3.35 -7.99 16.34
C ALA A 106 -2.50 -9.09 16.96
N PRO A 107 -1.67 -8.76 17.95
CA PRO A 107 -0.90 -9.77 18.63
C PRO A 107 -1.83 -10.84 19.22
N GLY A 108 -1.46 -12.07 19.07
CA GLY A 108 -2.25 -13.19 19.59
C GLY A 108 -3.30 -13.72 18.62
N LEU A 109 -3.61 -12.99 17.57
CA LEU A 109 -4.53 -13.50 16.58
C LEU A 109 -3.73 -14.29 15.56
N GLN A 110 -4.34 -15.37 15.07
CA GLN A 110 -3.68 -16.15 14.08
C GLN A 110 -3.64 -15.34 12.79
N ALA A 111 -2.46 -15.20 12.25
CA ALA A 111 -2.32 -14.47 11.00
C ALA A 111 -3.01 -15.23 9.88
N PRO A 112 -3.63 -14.52 8.95
CA PRO A 112 -4.15 -15.20 7.77
C PRO A 112 -2.99 -15.84 7.01
N SER A 113 -3.30 -16.83 6.21
CA SER A 113 -2.28 -17.47 5.42
C SER A 113 -1.87 -16.50 4.35
N TRP A 114 -0.88 -15.73 4.65
CA TRP A 114 -0.34 -14.82 3.66
C TRP A 114 0.43 -15.62 2.65
N PRO A 115 0.40 -15.21 1.41
CA PRO A 115 1.38 -15.77 0.49
C PRO A 115 2.70 -15.40 1.14
N GLN A 116 3.46 -16.37 1.40
CA GLN A 116 4.70 -16.19 2.05
C GLN A 116 5.55 -15.46 1.13
N ALA A 117 5.31 -14.26 1.02
CA ALA A 117 6.28 -13.47 0.39
C ALA A 117 7.51 -13.81 1.14
N LYS A 118 8.32 -14.59 0.69
CA LYS A 118 9.45 -14.88 1.26
C LYS A 118 9.94 -13.70 1.74
N ALA A 119 9.72 -13.55 2.88
CA ALA A 119 10.24 -12.47 3.53
C ALA A 119 11.64 -12.45 3.18
N PRO A 120 12.08 -11.48 2.71
CA PRO A 120 13.48 -11.32 2.59
C PRO A 120 14.09 -11.38 3.96
#